data_162d1f3eec994b21cc3be694f4854c4e
#
_entry.id   162d1f3eec994b21cc3be694f4854c4e
#
_cell.length_a   1.000
_cell.length_b   1.000
_cell.length_c   1.000
_cell.angle_alpha   90.00
_cell.angle_beta   90.00
_cell.angle_gamma   90.00
#
_symmetry.space_group_name_H-M   'P 1'
#
loop_
_entity.id
_entity.type
_entity.pdbx_description
1 polymer ?
#
loop_
_entity_poly.entity_id
_entity_poly.type
_entity_poly.pdbx_seq_one_letter_code
_entity_poly.pdbx_strand_id
1 'polypeptide(L)'
;KNERASRSVTVTMLNDRTRNANFKLLPEEGWHCILYDEKEIFQGIITKISESRGNSMTVTAYDLGIYLSNNKDTFVYEGYTLSEIFIDVCSRYGVPYDSVCSSSACIESIVKKNSTAYDVLTTAMEEEYKATGIKHSIVASKGKLSLIERKEHLIEWMIESGRNISAYTYTRSIEKIKTRVKLYSKDYVAVAEEANTALEAKIGVFQDSQSTNDDASEGEIYELAKSLLDEQGKPSVSLSVTADGKSELISGRCVYCVLKPLDIAASYYIDSDTHTFSGGRHQMSLTLTLVQGNVLSAGSNSASTVNAQIGDIVWFNGGRHYYTANSDEPTGPLLTAGPAKVQNICAGAKHPYALVHTDNQSMVYGWVDIGTFEKKG
;
A
#
# COMPACT_ATOMS: atom_id res chain seq x y z
N LYS A 1 10.37 0.95 0.19
CA LYS A 1 10.61 0.83 -1.27
C LYS A 1 10.31 -0.60 -1.65
N ASN A 2 9.31 -0.81 -2.49
CA ASN A 2 9.08 -2.10 -3.12
C ASN A 2 10.19 -2.33 -4.15
N GLU A 3 11.20 -3.10 -3.79
CA GLU A 3 12.34 -3.38 -4.67
C GLU A 3 12.08 -4.51 -5.67
N ARG A 4 10.89 -5.12 -5.65
CA ARG A 4 10.54 -6.25 -6.52
C ARG A 4 9.16 -6.06 -7.15
N ALA A 5 9.14 -6.12 -8.48
CA ALA A 5 7.90 -6.09 -9.26
C ALA A 5 7.08 -7.37 -9.11
N SER A 6 7.72 -8.49 -8.78
CA SER A 6 7.14 -9.84 -8.82
C SER A 6 7.00 -10.45 -7.43
N ARG A 7 5.89 -11.14 -7.23
CA ARG A 7 5.74 -12.09 -6.13
C ARG A 7 6.41 -13.41 -6.50
N SER A 8 6.86 -14.13 -5.48
CA SER A 8 7.43 -15.46 -5.68
C SER A 8 6.78 -16.48 -4.77
N VAL A 9 6.74 -17.71 -5.21
CA VAL A 9 6.44 -18.87 -4.38
C VAL A 9 7.63 -19.80 -4.35
N THR A 10 7.92 -20.34 -3.17
CA THR A 10 8.93 -21.37 -2.99
C THR A 10 8.26 -22.58 -2.34
N VAL A 11 8.30 -23.71 -3.02
CA VAL A 11 7.70 -24.96 -2.55
C VAL A 11 8.81 -25.96 -2.30
N THR A 12 8.86 -26.49 -1.07
CA THR A 12 9.78 -27.58 -0.73
C THR A 12 8.98 -28.86 -0.62
N MET A 13 9.41 -29.89 -1.36
CA MET A 13 8.71 -31.16 -1.43
C MET A 13 9.69 -32.33 -1.39
N LEU A 14 9.17 -33.50 -1.03
CA LEU A 14 9.91 -34.75 -1.14
C LEU A 14 9.99 -35.17 -2.61
N ASN A 15 11.18 -35.49 -3.09
CA ASN A 15 11.40 -36.06 -4.41
C ASN A 15 12.34 -37.26 -4.31
N ASP A 16 11.78 -38.43 -4.04
CA ASP A 16 12.55 -39.68 -3.90
C ASP A 16 12.73 -40.36 -5.26
N ARG A 17 13.82 -39.99 -5.93
CA ARG A 17 14.20 -40.61 -7.22
C ARG A 17 14.71 -42.05 -7.10
N THR A 18 15.08 -42.51 -5.91
CA THR A 18 15.84 -43.72 -5.70
C THR A 18 14.99 -44.89 -5.17
N ARG A 19 13.94 -44.60 -4.41
CA ARG A 19 13.16 -45.64 -3.68
C ARG A 19 11.80 -45.93 -4.28
N ASN A 20 11.17 -44.95 -4.92
CA ASN A 20 9.82 -45.13 -5.44
C ASN A 20 9.59 -44.36 -6.73
N ALA A 21 9.63 -45.07 -7.87
CA ALA A 21 9.44 -44.46 -9.20
C ALA A 21 8.07 -43.75 -9.36
N ASN A 22 7.07 -44.10 -8.52
CA ASN A 22 5.74 -43.47 -8.55
C ASN A 22 5.69 -42.08 -7.92
N PHE A 23 6.73 -41.69 -7.17
CA PHE A 23 6.86 -40.33 -6.57
C PHE A 23 7.92 -39.49 -7.24
N LYS A 24 8.26 -39.79 -8.47
CA LYS A 24 9.22 -39.01 -9.24
C LYS A 24 8.54 -37.81 -9.87
N LEU A 25 8.71 -36.64 -9.23
CA LEU A 25 8.30 -35.37 -9.80
C LEU A 25 9.47 -34.78 -10.60
N LEU A 26 9.24 -34.37 -11.83
CA LEU A 26 10.25 -33.79 -12.73
C LEU A 26 9.74 -32.46 -13.31
N PRO A 27 9.58 -31.42 -12.48
CA PRO A 27 9.27 -30.12 -13.00
C PRO A 27 10.48 -29.60 -13.81
N GLU A 28 10.20 -28.71 -14.76
CA GLU A 28 11.20 -28.05 -15.59
C GLU A 28 11.09 -26.54 -15.45
N GLU A 29 12.19 -25.85 -15.59
CA GLU A 29 12.18 -24.38 -15.66
C GLU A 29 11.34 -23.92 -16.86
N GLY A 30 10.56 -22.84 -16.66
CA GLY A 30 9.61 -22.35 -17.66
C GLY A 30 8.22 -22.95 -17.56
N TRP A 31 8.02 -24.02 -16.79
CA TRP A 31 6.67 -24.55 -16.56
C TRP A 31 5.84 -23.57 -15.71
N HIS A 32 4.52 -23.62 -15.96
CA HIS A 32 3.56 -22.86 -15.13
C HIS A 32 3.41 -23.51 -13.76
N CYS A 33 3.47 -22.65 -12.72
CA CYS A 33 3.19 -23.01 -11.34
C CYS A 33 1.94 -22.28 -10.88
N ILE A 34 0.95 -23.02 -10.40
CA ILE A 34 -0.27 -22.46 -9.83
C ILE A 34 -0.44 -23.02 -8.42
N LEU A 35 -0.64 -22.11 -7.45
CA LEU A 35 -0.95 -22.47 -6.07
C LEU A 35 -2.42 -22.20 -5.80
N TYR A 36 -3.13 -23.23 -5.32
CA TYR A 36 -4.54 -23.18 -4.98
C TYR A 36 -4.75 -23.49 -3.49
N ASP A 37 -5.67 -22.71 -2.86
CA ASP A 37 -6.26 -22.97 -1.56
C ASP A 37 -7.71 -22.46 -1.62
N GLU A 38 -8.66 -23.32 -1.97
CA GLU A 38 -10.06 -23.01 -2.35
C GLU A 38 -10.19 -22.09 -3.58
N LYS A 39 -9.26 -21.19 -3.78
CA LYS A 39 -9.11 -20.30 -4.92
C LYS A 39 -7.63 -20.18 -5.32
N GLU A 40 -7.38 -19.62 -6.49
CA GLU A 40 -6.03 -19.34 -6.94
C GLU A 40 -5.38 -18.26 -6.04
N ILE A 41 -4.24 -18.62 -5.42
CA ILE A 41 -3.43 -17.74 -4.59
C ILE A 41 -2.29 -17.12 -5.40
N PHE A 42 -1.71 -17.92 -6.31
CA PHE A 42 -0.54 -17.55 -7.07
C PHE A 42 -0.53 -18.29 -8.41
N GLN A 43 -0.13 -17.57 -9.46
CA GLN A 43 0.21 -18.14 -10.76
C GLN A 43 1.50 -17.50 -11.27
N GLY A 44 2.42 -18.32 -11.77
CA GLY A 44 3.70 -17.86 -12.28
C GLY A 44 4.44 -18.91 -13.06
N ILE A 45 5.71 -18.67 -13.33
CA ILE A 45 6.62 -19.60 -14.03
C ILE A 45 7.72 -20.08 -13.10
N ILE A 46 8.10 -21.35 -13.21
CA ILE A 46 9.23 -21.94 -12.49
C ILE A 46 10.51 -21.38 -13.07
N THR A 47 11.31 -20.76 -12.20
CA THR A 47 12.60 -20.15 -12.61
C THR A 47 13.81 -20.84 -12.00
N LYS A 48 13.59 -21.61 -10.93
CA LYS A 48 14.68 -22.29 -10.23
C LYS A 48 14.20 -23.58 -9.61
N ILE A 49 14.99 -24.63 -9.80
CA ILE A 49 14.82 -25.93 -9.17
C ILE A 49 16.13 -26.26 -8.45
N SER A 50 16.03 -26.63 -7.19
CA SER A 50 17.18 -27.04 -6.37
C SER A 50 16.88 -28.40 -5.75
N GLU A 51 17.79 -29.34 -5.93
CA GLU A 51 17.72 -30.67 -5.35
C GLU A 51 18.85 -30.86 -4.35
N SER A 52 18.55 -31.54 -3.26
CA SER A 52 19.53 -31.85 -2.21
C SER A 52 19.64 -33.36 -1.97
N ARG A 53 20.74 -33.78 -1.34
CA ARG A 53 21.03 -35.18 -1.04
C ARG A 53 19.96 -35.87 -0.16
N GLY A 54 19.10 -35.15 0.51
CA GLY A 54 18.09 -35.69 1.43
C GLY A 54 16.73 -36.00 0.78
N ASN A 55 16.67 -36.26 -0.52
CA ASN A 55 15.44 -36.47 -1.29
C ASN A 55 14.48 -35.26 -1.20
N SER A 56 15.01 -34.07 -0.96
CA SER A 56 14.27 -32.82 -0.93
C SER A 56 14.50 -32.04 -2.21
N MET A 57 13.44 -31.54 -2.79
CA MET A 57 13.44 -30.64 -3.94
C MET A 57 12.76 -29.34 -3.57
N THR A 58 13.37 -28.24 -3.95
CA THR A 58 12.80 -26.89 -3.78
C THR A 58 12.60 -26.28 -5.16
N VAL A 59 11.37 -25.86 -5.43
CA VAL A 59 10.95 -25.19 -6.66
C VAL A 59 10.61 -23.75 -6.33
N THR A 60 11.18 -22.79 -7.09
CA THR A 60 10.85 -21.37 -6.98
C THR A 60 10.22 -20.91 -8.28
N ALA A 61 9.07 -20.27 -8.17
CA ALA A 61 8.35 -19.65 -9.28
C ALA A 61 8.10 -18.18 -9.00
N TYR A 62 8.04 -17.38 -10.05
CA TYR A 62 7.70 -15.95 -10.01
C TYR A 62 6.47 -15.67 -10.87
N ASP A 63 5.66 -14.70 -10.45
CA ASP A 63 4.55 -14.21 -11.25
C ASP A 63 5.04 -13.38 -12.46
N LEU A 64 4.08 -12.84 -13.24
CA LEU A 64 4.39 -12.09 -14.46
C LEU A 64 5.19 -10.80 -14.23
N GLY A 65 5.24 -10.29 -13.01
CA GLY A 65 6.08 -9.15 -12.65
C GLY A 65 7.58 -9.38 -12.91
N ILE A 66 8.02 -10.65 -13.00
CA ILE A 66 9.41 -10.99 -13.33
C ILE A 66 9.83 -10.45 -14.69
N TYR A 67 8.91 -10.39 -15.65
CA TYR A 67 9.20 -9.83 -16.98
C TYR A 67 9.48 -8.33 -16.91
N LEU A 68 8.82 -7.60 -16.01
CA LEU A 68 9.09 -6.18 -15.79
C LEU A 68 10.47 -5.94 -15.17
N SER A 69 10.89 -6.83 -14.26
CA SER A 69 12.17 -6.70 -13.55
C SER A 69 13.38 -7.11 -14.39
N ASN A 70 13.19 -8.05 -15.32
CA ASN A 70 14.31 -8.64 -16.07
C ASN A 70 14.50 -8.05 -17.47
N ASN A 71 13.53 -7.32 -18.01
CA ASN A 71 13.66 -6.66 -19.30
C ASN A 71 14.18 -5.23 -19.12
N LYS A 72 15.27 -4.91 -19.78
CA LYS A 72 15.91 -3.59 -19.79
C LYS A 72 15.85 -2.96 -21.16
N ASP A 73 15.64 -1.67 -21.18
CA ASP A 73 15.64 -0.87 -22.41
C ASP A 73 15.96 0.60 -22.08
N THR A 74 16.00 1.43 -23.11
CA THR A 74 15.95 2.88 -22.98
C THR A 74 14.51 3.35 -23.18
N PHE A 75 13.95 3.95 -22.16
CA PHE A 75 12.58 4.44 -22.16
C PHE A 75 12.57 5.96 -22.21
N VAL A 76 11.74 6.50 -23.07
CA VAL A 76 11.49 7.94 -23.20
C VAL A 76 9.98 8.13 -23.30
N TYR A 77 9.41 8.82 -22.32
CA TYR A 77 8.00 9.20 -22.29
C TYR A 77 7.89 10.69 -22.02
N GLU A 78 7.12 11.39 -22.83
CA GLU A 78 6.86 12.83 -22.71
C GLU A 78 5.36 13.05 -22.84
N GLY A 79 4.72 13.63 -21.83
CA GLY A 79 3.29 13.88 -21.83
C GLY A 79 2.39 12.64 -21.70
N TYR A 80 2.92 11.54 -21.17
CA TYR A 80 2.16 10.32 -20.92
C TYR A 80 1.61 10.28 -19.49
N THR A 81 0.49 9.62 -19.32
CA THR A 81 -0.04 9.25 -18.00
C THR A 81 0.57 7.93 -17.52
N LEU A 82 0.52 7.66 -16.22
CA LEU A 82 0.97 6.37 -15.64
C LEU A 82 0.25 5.19 -16.30
N SER A 83 -1.06 5.30 -16.55
CA SER A 83 -1.85 4.25 -17.19
C SER A 83 -1.36 3.92 -18.60
N GLU A 84 -1.05 4.94 -19.39
CA GLU A 84 -0.53 4.78 -20.75
C GLU A 84 0.87 4.15 -20.76
N ILE A 85 1.74 4.58 -19.85
CA ILE A 85 3.08 3.97 -19.70
C ILE A 85 2.98 2.50 -19.30
N PHE A 86 2.06 2.15 -18.38
CA PHE A 86 1.83 0.76 -17.98
C PHE A 86 1.37 -0.11 -19.16
N ILE A 87 0.43 0.39 -19.97
CA ILE A 87 -0.08 -0.31 -21.14
C ILE A 87 1.01 -0.50 -22.20
N ASP A 88 1.80 0.55 -22.48
CA ASP A 88 2.90 0.46 -23.45
C ASP A 88 3.95 -0.56 -23.01
N VAL A 89 4.37 -0.51 -21.74
CA VAL A 89 5.35 -1.44 -21.19
C VAL A 89 4.86 -2.89 -21.25
N CYS A 90 3.63 -3.15 -20.84
CA CYS A 90 3.04 -4.49 -20.92
C CYS A 90 2.94 -4.99 -22.36
N SER A 91 2.52 -4.13 -23.27
CA SER A 91 2.39 -4.45 -24.70
C SER A 91 3.75 -4.73 -25.35
N ARG A 92 4.76 -3.93 -25.02
CA ARG A 92 6.14 -4.05 -25.54
C ARG A 92 6.77 -5.42 -25.23
N TYR A 93 6.50 -5.96 -24.05
CA TYR A 93 7.05 -7.25 -23.61
C TYR A 93 6.04 -8.41 -23.68
N GLY A 94 4.87 -8.18 -24.27
CA GLY A 94 3.84 -9.22 -24.40
C GLY A 94 3.30 -9.73 -23.06
N VAL A 95 3.33 -8.91 -22.02
CA VAL A 95 2.85 -9.26 -20.69
C VAL A 95 1.34 -9.03 -20.62
N PRO A 96 0.53 -10.08 -20.39
CA PRO A 96 -0.91 -9.93 -20.25
C PRO A 96 -1.29 -9.02 -19.08
N TYR A 97 -2.22 -8.10 -19.29
CA TYR A 97 -2.78 -7.27 -18.23
C TYR A 97 -4.32 -7.33 -18.26
N ASP A 98 -4.93 -6.95 -17.13
CA ASP A 98 -6.38 -6.99 -16.92
C ASP A 98 -6.93 -5.59 -16.65
N SER A 99 -7.02 -5.19 -15.37
CA SER A 99 -7.49 -3.87 -14.99
C SER A 99 -6.36 -2.85 -14.94
N VAL A 100 -6.64 -1.67 -15.47
CA VAL A 100 -5.74 -0.50 -15.39
C VAL A 100 -6.57 0.64 -14.82
N CYS A 101 -6.22 1.08 -13.60
CA CYS A 101 -6.87 2.25 -13.02
C CYS A 101 -6.54 3.50 -13.86
N SER A 102 -7.46 4.43 -13.92
CA SER A 102 -7.21 5.72 -14.56
C SER A 102 -6.19 6.52 -13.74
N SER A 103 -5.22 7.11 -14.42
CA SER A 103 -4.31 8.09 -13.84
C SER A 103 -4.53 9.44 -14.50
N SER A 104 -4.48 10.51 -13.73
CA SER A 104 -4.87 11.85 -14.19
C SER A 104 -3.71 12.80 -14.41
N ALA A 105 -2.54 12.53 -13.79
CA ALA A 105 -1.37 13.37 -13.98
C ALA A 105 -0.71 13.09 -15.33
N CYS A 106 -0.50 14.16 -16.09
CA CYS A 106 0.33 14.14 -17.28
C CYS A 106 1.78 14.29 -16.82
N ILE A 107 2.59 13.25 -17.01
CA ILE A 107 4.00 13.22 -16.63
C ILE A 107 4.79 13.97 -17.70
N GLU A 108 5.46 15.05 -17.32
CA GLU A 108 6.18 15.93 -18.23
C GLU A 108 7.24 15.16 -19.04
N SER A 109 8.15 14.46 -18.36
CA SER A 109 9.18 13.66 -19.01
C SER A 109 9.74 12.57 -18.10
N ILE A 110 9.91 11.38 -18.66
CA ILE A 110 10.69 10.29 -18.07
C ILE A 110 11.71 9.83 -19.11
N VAL A 111 13.00 9.97 -18.80
CA VAL A 111 14.10 9.42 -19.60
C VAL A 111 14.91 8.46 -18.74
N LYS A 112 14.85 7.18 -19.04
CA LYS A 112 15.59 6.12 -18.35
C LYS A 112 16.41 5.32 -19.36
N LYS A 113 17.73 5.31 -19.19
CA LYS A 113 18.65 4.57 -20.05
C LYS A 113 19.08 3.29 -19.36
N ASN A 114 19.04 2.16 -20.09
CA ASN A 114 19.47 0.84 -19.60
C ASN A 114 18.81 0.47 -18.25
N SER A 115 17.53 0.83 -18.10
CA SER A 115 16.75 0.61 -16.88
C SER A 115 15.75 -0.52 -17.09
N THR A 116 15.31 -1.14 -16.01
CA THR A 116 14.27 -2.16 -16.11
C THR A 116 12.91 -1.52 -16.41
N ALA A 117 12.04 -2.29 -17.03
CA ALA A 117 10.66 -1.86 -17.24
C ALA A 117 9.97 -1.51 -15.91
N TYR A 118 10.32 -2.20 -14.82
CA TYR A 118 9.81 -1.91 -13.49
C TYR A 118 10.32 -0.57 -12.93
N ASP A 119 11.60 -0.23 -13.15
CA ASP A 119 12.15 1.06 -12.70
C ASP A 119 11.42 2.24 -13.34
N VAL A 120 11.03 2.11 -14.60
CA VAL A 120 10.26 3.13 -15.32
C VAL A 120 8.87 3.28 -14.71
N LEU A 121 8.17 2.15 -14.49
CA LEU A 121 6.85 2.16 -13.89
C LEU A 121 6.88 2.69 -12.44
N THR A 122 7.93 2.37 -11.68
CA THR A 122 8.11 2.92 -10.33
C THR A 122 8.27 4.43 -10.38
N THR A 123 9.08 4.95 -11.31
CA THR A 123 9.23 6.40 -11.49
C THR A 123 7.90 7.05 -11.89
N ALA A 124 7.17 6.45 -12.82
CA ALA A 124 5.86 6.97 -13.23
C ALA A 124 4.84 6.97 -12.06
N MET A 125 4.84 5.93 -11.22
CA MET A 125 4.01 5.89 -10.00
C MET A 125 4.44 6.94 -8.96
N GLU A 126 5.73 7.25 -8.87
CA GLU A 126 6.23 8.32 -7.98
C GLU A 126 5.83 9.71 -8.49
N GLU A 127 5.90 9.97 -9.80
CA GLU A 127 5.46 11.24 -10.39
C GLU A 127 3.94 11.43 -10.25
N GLU A 128 3.14 10.40 -10.54
CA GLU A 128 1.70 10.42 -10.30
C GLU A 128 1.38 10.70 -8.82
N TYR A 129 2.11 10.07 -7.89
CA TYR A 129 1.92 10.30 -6.46
C TYR A 129 2.26 11.74 -6.05
N LYS A 130 3.34 12.31 -6.58
CA LYS A 130 3.70 13.72 -6.32
C LYS A 130 2.62 14.69 -6.79
N ALA A 131 2.03 14.42 -7.95
CA ALA A 131 1.01 15.27 -8.55
C ALA A 131 -0.37 15.12 -7.88
N THR A 132 -0.75 13.91 -7.49
CA THR A 132 -2.14 13.59 -7.07
C THR A 132 -2.27 13.17 -5.60
N GLY A 133 -1.18 12.76 -4.96
CA GLY A 133 -1.20 12.11 -3.63
C GLY A 133 -1.74 10.68 -3.65
N ILE A 134 -2.01 10.10 -4.83
CA ILE A 134 -2.60 8.78 -4.99
C ILE A 134 -1.49 7.74 -5.15
N LYS A 135 -1.48 6.72 -4.28
CA LYS A 135 -0.53 5.61 -4.36
C LYS A 135 -1.06 4.49 -5.23
N HIS A 136 -0.26 4.11 -6.21
CA HIS A 136 -0.54 3.00 -7.11
C HIS A 136 0.31 1.77 -6.80
N SER A 137 -0.10 0.61 -7.29
CA SER A 137 0.66 -0.63 -7.23
C SER A 137 0.36 -1.52 -8.43
N ILE A 138 1.34 -2.36 -8.78
CA ILE A 138 1.18 -3.40 -9.80
C ILE A 138 0.97 -4.72 -9.07
N VAL A 139 -0.12 -5.41 -9.38
CA VAL A 139 -0.52 -6.67 -8.75
C VAL A 139 -0.74 -7.73 -9.82
N ALA A 140 -0.19 -8.92 -9.60
CA ALA A 140 -0.44 -10.07 -10.46
C ALA A 140 -1.59 -10.92 -9.90
N SER A 141 -2.51 -11.30 -10.75
CA SER A 141 -3.62 -12.21 -10.45
C SER A 141 -4.05 -12.97 -11.69
N LYS A 142 -4.32 -14.27 -11.56
CA LYS A 142 -4.82 -15.13 -12.64
C LYS A 142 -3.99 -15.01 -13.94
N GLY A 143 -2.69 -14.96 -13.81
CA GLY A 143 -1.77 -14.84 -14.96
C GLY A 143 -1.87 -13.52 -15.73
N LYS A 144 -2.31 -12.44 -15.08
CA LYS A 144 -2.36 -11.09 -15.64
C LYS A 144 -1.85 -10.07 -14.64
N LEU A 145 -1.29 -8.96 -15.13
CA LEU A 145 -0.94 -7.80 -14.30
C LEU A 145 -2.11 -6.80 -14.26
N SER A 146 -2.22 -6.09 -13.16
CA SER A 146 -3.17 -4.98 -13.01
C SER A 146 -2.45 -3.80 -12.37
N LEU A 147 -2.72 -2.60 -12.87
CA LEU A 147 -2.36 -1.35 -12.21
C LEU A 147 -3.55 -0.93 -11.35
N ILE A 148 -3.34 -0.81 -10.05
CA ILE A 148 -4.41 -0.51 -9.09
C ILE A 148 -4.08 0.71 -8.24
N GLU A 149 -5.09 1.45 -7.84
CA GLU A 149 -5.00 2.43 -6.76
C GLU A 149 -5.08 1.71 -5.41
N ARG A 150 -4.03 1.81 -4.61
CA ARG A 150 -3.90 1.02 -3.37
C ARG A 150 -5.02 1.28 -2.37
N LYS A 151 -5.48 2.52 -2.25
CA LYS A 151 -6.50 2.94 -1.26
C LYS A 151 -7.87 2.33 -1.54
N GLU A 152 -8.21 2.08 -2.80
CA GLU A 152 -9.48 1.45 -3.21
C GLU A 152 -9.54 -0.05 -2.91
N HIS A 153 -8.40 -0.68 -2.65
CA HIS A 153 -8.29 -2.12 -2.39
C HIS A 153 -8.12 -2.43 -0.89
N LEU A 154 -8.96 -1.83 -0.05
CA LEU A 154 -9.09 -2.22 1.35
C LEU A 154 -9.76 -3.60 1.43
N ILE A 155 -9.07 -4.55 2.04
CA ILE A 155 -9.62 -5.89 2.25
C ILE A 155 -10.57 -5.87 3.46
N GLU A 156 -11.73 -6.48 3.30
CA GLU A 156 -12.75 -6.67 4.36
C GLU A 156 -12.28 -7.69 5.43
N TRP A 157 -11.06 -7.53 5.90
CA TRP A 157 -10.46 -8.35 6.94
C TRP A 157 -9.68 -7.45 7.88
N MET A 158 -9.94 -7.59 9.16
CA MET A 158 -9.25 -6.84 10.20
C MET A 158 -8.20 -7.72 10.88
N ILE A 159 -6.97 -7.21 10.98
CA ILE A 159 -5.96 -7.82 11.83
C ILE A 159 -6.00 -7.16 13.20
N GLU A 160 -6.15 -7.97 14.26
CA GLU A 160 -6.41 -7.49 15.61
C GLU A 160 -5.56 -8.24 16.65
N SER A 161 -4.92 -7.46 17.54
CA SER A 161 -4.17 -8.01 18.68
C SER A 161 -5.10 -8.76 19.64
N GLY A 162 -4.65 -9.96 20.06
CA GLY A 162 -5.44 -10.85 20.91
C GLY A 162 -6.53 -11.65 20.17
N ARG A 163 -6.59 -11.56 18.84
CA ARG A 163 -7.51 -12.34 18.01
C ARG A 163 -6.78 -13.17 16.95
N ASN A 164 -6.11 -12.52 16.02
CA ASN A 164 -5.43 -13.17 14.91
C ASN A 164 -3.98 -12.71 14.71
N ILE A 165 -3.49 -11.74 15.49
CA ILE A 165 -2.08 -11.35 15.54
C ILE A 165 -1.36 -12.21 16.56
N SER A 166 -0.30 -12.92 16.14
CA SER A 166 0.59 -13.69 17.02
C SER A 166 1.79 -12.88 17.50
N ALA A 167 2.29 -11.96 16.67
CA ALA A 167 3.40 -11.06 17.01
C ALA A 167 3.30 -9.75 16.22
N TYR A 168 3.85 -8.67 16.78
CA TYR A 168 4.05 -7.42 16.06
C TYR A 168 5.32 -6.72 16.53
N THR A 169 5.87 -5.89 15.65
CA THR A 169 6.95 -4.96 15.94
C THR A 169 6.55 -3.59 15.45
N TYR A 170 6.44 -2.63 16.35
CA TYR A 170 6.14 -1.25 16.03
C TYR A 170 7.38 -0.40 16.34
N THR A 171 7.92 0.23 15.31
CA THR A 171 9.13 1.04 15.41
C THR A 171 8.83 2.49 15.02
N ARG A 172 9.24 3.41 15.88
CA ARG A 172 9.29 4.84 15.56
C ARG A 172 10.75 5.25 15.58
N SER A 173 11.20 5.89 14.50
CA SER A 173 12.60 6.29 14.38
C SER A 173 12.71 7.72 13.85
N ILE A 174 13.70 8.44 14.35
CA ILE A 174 14.12 9.75 13.86
C ILE A 174 15.48 9.70 13.14
N GLU A 175 16.00 8.50 12.87
CA GLU A 175 17.32 8.34 12.23
C GLU A 175 17.41 9.00 10.84
N LYS A 176 16.28 9.07 10.13
CA LYS A 176 16.21 9.67 8.80
C LYS A 176 15.50 11.02 8.78
N ILE A 177 15.18 11.56 9.97
CA ILE A 177 14.45 12.83 10.07
C ILE A 177 15.30 13.96 9.50
N LYS A 178 14.64 14.92 8.88
CA LYS A 178 15.28 16.17 8.44
C LYS A 178 14.62 17.33 9.16
N THR A 179 15.45 18.22 9.67
CA THR A 179 15.01 19.45 10.34
C THR A 179 15.19 20.67 9.46
N ARG A 180 15.90 20.49 8.33
CA ARG A 180 16.19 21.54 7.36
C ARG A 180 16.28 20.94 5.95
N VAL A 181 15.72 21.64 4.98
CA VAL A 181 15.86 21.31 3.56
C VAL A 181 16.43 22.51 2.83
N LYS A 182 17.43 22.26 1.99
CA LYS A 182 18.09 23.29 1.17
C LYS A 182 18.01 22.89 -0.29
N LEU A 183 17.52 23.80 -1.13
CA LEU A 183 17.43 23.59 -2.56
C LEU A 183 18.52 24.37 -3.31
N TYR A 184 19.08 23.73 -4.31
CA TYR A 184 20.14 24.28 -5.14
C TYR A 184 19.71 24.31 -6.62
N SER A 185 20.10 25.36 -7.33
CA SER A 185 20.06 25.39 -8.80
C SER A 185 21.07 24.43 -9.41
N LYS A 186 21.04 24.26 -10.74
CA LYS A 186 22.06 23.50 -11.49
C LYS A 186 23.47 24.06 -11.33
N ASP A 187 23.59 25.38 -11.10
CA ASP A 187 24.85 26.06 -10.86
C ASP A 187 25.33 25.96 -9.41
N TYR A 188 24.73 25.10 -8.62
CA TYR A 188 25.04 24.88 -7.19
C TYR A 188 24.84 26.12 -6.31
N VAL A 189 24.01 27.07 -6.74
CA VAL A 189 23.60 28.21 -5.93
C VAL A 189 22.40 27.84 -5.08
N ALA A 190 22.45 28.14 -3.78
CA ALA A 190 21.31 27.91 -2.90
C ALA A 190 20.17 28.87 -3.26
N VAL A 191 19.00 28.31 -3.61
CA VAL A 191 17.83 29.07 -4.06
C VAL A 191 16.70 29.09 -3.04
N ALA A 192 16.66 28.11 -2.13
CA ALA A 192 15.74 28.11 -0.99
C ALA A 192 16.30 27.31 0.19
N GLU A 193 15.88 27.69 1.37
CA GLU A 193 16.18 26.99 2.63
C GLU A 193 14.96 27.09 3.55
N GLU A 194 14.45 25.94 3.97
CA GLU A 194 13.36 25.82 4.94
C GLU A 194 13.84 25.03 6.15
N ALA A 195 13.47 25.49 7.35
CA ALA A 195 13.88 24.87 8.61
C ALA A 195 12.76 24.82 9.64
N ASN A 196 12.62 23.69 10.29
CA ASN A 196 11.79 23.54 11.48
C ASN A 196 12.61 23.90 12.73
N THR A 197 12.64 25.18 13.08
CA THR A 197 13.46 25.70 14.18
C THR A 197 13.12 25.09 15.53
N ALA A 198 11.85 24.73 15.76
CA ALA A 198 11.43 24.08 17.00
C ALA A 198 11.99 22.65 17.10
N LEU A 199 12.04 21.94 15.99
CA LEU A 199 12.62 20.61 15.92
C LEU A 199 14.15 20.66 15.99
N GLU A 200 14.78 21.64 15.34
CA GLU A 200 16.23 21.90 15.44
C GLU A 200 16.67 22.17 16.89
N ALA A 201 15.90 22.98 17.61
CA ALA A 201 16.19 23.24 19.02
C ALA A 201 16.13 21.98 19.91
N LYS A 202 15.32 20.98 19.49
CA LYS A 202 15.11 19.74 20.25
C LYS A 202 16.14 18.66 19.94
N ILE A 203 16.49 18.48 18.66
CA ILE A 203 17.30 17.33 18.21
C ILE A 203 18.55 17.73 17.40
N GLY A 204 18.75 19.01 17.15
CA GLY A 204 19.85 19.51 16.30
C GLY A 204 19.50 19.61 14.83
N VAL A 205 20.48 20.04 14.04
CA VAL A 205 20.32 20.23 12.59
C VAL A 205 20.61 18.92 11.85
N PHE A 206 19.61 18.43 11.13
CA PHE A 206 19.70 17.34 10.18
C PHE A 206 19.24 17.86 8.82
N GLN A 207 20.20 18.26 7.98
CA GLN A 207 19.91 18.87 6.69
C GLN A 207 19.79 17.86 5.58
N ASP A 208 18.80 18.05 4.70
CA ASP A 208 18.75 17.47 3.36
C ASP A 208 19.07 18.54 2.31
N SER A 209 19.56 18.11 1.15
CA SER A 209 19.80 19.01 0.03
C SER A 209 19.37 18.34 -1.28
N GLN A 210 18.65 19.09 -2.11
CA GLN A 210 18.18 18.62 -3.41
C GLN A 210 18.39 19.72 -4.46
N SER A 211 18.47 19.31 -5.74
CA SER A 211 18.48 20.25 -6.87
C SER A 211 17.05 20.52 -7.32
N THR A 212 16.76 21.74 -7.69
CA THR A 212 15.50 22.16 -8.32
C THR A 212 15.66 22.31 -9.83
N ASN A 213 14.55 22.36 -10.55
CA ASN A 213 14.55 22.70 -11.97
C ASN A 213 14.84 24.19 -12.14
N ASP A 214 15.63 24.53 -13.19
CA ASP A 214 16.02 25.93 -13.45
C ASP A 214 14.85 26.79 -13.90
N ASP A 215 13.79 26.21 -14.43
CA ASP A 215 12.60 26.90 -14.92
C ASP A 215 11.52 27.09 -13.83
N ALA A 216 11.77 26.61 -12.61
CA ALA A 216 10.82 26.75 -11.51
C ALA A 216 10.79 28.20 -10.97
N SER A 217 9.60 28.71 -10.77
CA SER A 217 9.42 30.02 -10.12
C SER A 217 9.84 30.01 -8.64
N GLU A 218 10.14 31.17 -8.07
CA GLU A 218 10.49 31.28 -6.63
C GLU A 218 9.39 30.68 -5.72
N GLY A 219 8.12 30.85 -6.10
CA GLY A 219 6.99 30.30 -5.36
C GLY A 219 6.96 28.75 -5.40
N GLU A 220 7.21 28.15 -6.56
CA GLU A 220 7.29 26.69 -6.70
C GLU A 220 8.47 26.10 -5.92
N ILE A 221 9.62 26.78 -5.95
CA ILE A 221 10.81 26.39 -5.20
C ILE A 221 10.54 26.44 -3.68
N TYR A 222 9.87 27.49 -3.20
CA TYR A 222 9.51 27.62 -1.79
C TYR A 222 8.54 26.53 -1.34
N GLU A 223 7.45 26.30 -2.10
CA GLU A 223 6.48 25.24 -1.78
C GLU A 223 7.11 23.84 -1.84
N LEU A 224 8.05 23.61 -2.75
CA LEU A 224 8.81 22.36 -2.80
C LEU A 224 9.65 22.16 -1.54
N ALA A 225 10.42 23.19 -1.12
CA ALA A 225 11.24 23.11 0.10
C ALA A 225 10.39 22.81 1.34
N LYS A 226 9.25 23.50 1.46
CA LYS A 226 8.28 23.32 2.54
C LYS A 226 7.66 21.92 2.53
N SER A 227 7.21 21.45 1.37
CA SER A 227 6.64 20.10 1.21
C SER A 227 7.64 19.02 1.59
N LEU A 228 8.89 19.14 1.15
CA LEU A 228 9.97 18.21 1.51
C LEU A 228 10.24 18.20 3.01
N LEU A 229 10.27 19.39 3.64
CA LEU A 229 10.47 19.48 5.09
C LEU A 229 9.28 18.89 5.86
N ASP A 230 8.05 19.13 5.42
CA ASP A 230 6.84 18.57 6.02
C ASP A 230 6.79 17.05 5.91
N GLU A 231 7.29 16.48 4.82
CA GLU A 231 7.37 15.02 4.62
C GLU A 231 8.50 14.41 5.46
N GLN A 232 9.71 14.97 5.36
CA GLN A 232 10.92 14.42 5.98
C GLN A 232 11.08 14.82 7.45
N GLY A 233 10.39 15.86 7.91
CA GLY A 233 10.44 16.36 9.29
C GLY A 233 9.64 15.55 10.30
N LYS A 234 9.11 14.39 9.90
CA LYS A 234 8.32 13.50 10.75
C LYS A 234 9.09 12.23 11.09
N PRO A 235 8.92 11.69 12.31
CA PRO A 235 9.45 10.38 12.63
C PRO A 235 8.94 9.31 11.65
N SER A 236 9.82 8.46 11.17
CA SER A 236 9.40 7.30 10.40
C SER A 236 8.72 6.29 11.32
N VAL A 237 7.63 5.71 10.86
CA VAL A 237 6.87 4.68 11.56
C VAL A 237 6.83 3.44 10.69
N SER A 238 7.24 2.31 11.23
CA SER A 238 7.09 1.01 10.59
C SER A 238 6.37 0.05 11.52
N LEU A 239 5.48 -0.75 10.96
CA LEU A 239 4.73 -1.78 11.66
C LEU A 239 4.90 -3.10 10.92
N SER A 240 5.45 -4.10 11.58
CA SER A 240 5.46 -5.47 11.09
C SER A 240 4.55 -6.32 11.95
N VAL A 241 3.70 -7.14 11.32
CA VAL A 241 2.75 -8.02 12.00
C VAL A 241 2.90 -9.43 11.50
N THR A 242 2.87 -10.40 12.42
CA THR A 242 2.69 -11.80 12.11
C THR A 242 1.30 -12.22 12.57
N ALA A 243 0.51 -12.78 11.68
CA ALA A 243 -0.89 -13.08 11.92
C ALA A 243 -1.32 -14.38 11.23
N ASP A 244 -2.54 -14.85 11.57
CA ASP A 244 -3.18 -15.93 10.84
C ASP A 244 -3.35 -15.55 9.36
N GLY A 245 -3.09 -16.50 8.48
CA GLY A 245 -3.00 -16.25 7.05
C GLY A 245 -4.35 -15.93 6.41
N LYS A 246 -4.34 -14.92 5.56
CA LYS A 246 -5.45 -14.56 4.67
C LYS A 246 -4.87 -14.24 3.29
N SER A 247 -5.14 -15.09 2.31
CA SER A 247 -4.47 -15.09 1.01
C SER A 247 -4.63 -13.78 0.22
N GLU A 248 -5.68 -13.01 0.51
CA GLU A 248 -5.93 -11.71 -0.11
C GLU A 248 -5.07 -10.57 0.45
N LEU A 249 -4.47 -10.74 1.63
CA LEU A 249 -3.65 -9.70 2.25
C LEU A 249 -2.24 -9.70 1.67
N ILE A 250 -2.12 -9.15 0.49
CA ILE A 250 -0.87 -9.08 -0.29
C ILE A 250 -0.41 -7.64 -0.48
N SER A 251 0.88 -7.46 -0.77
CA SER A 251 1.45 -6.14 -1.07
C SER A 251 0.70 -5.44 -2.20
N GLY A 252 0.60 -4.13 -2.11
CA GLY A 252 -0.21 -3.29 -3.00
C GLY A 252 -1.64 -3.05 -2.53
N ARG A 253 -2.12 -3.78 -1.53
CA ARG A 253 -3.47 -3.62 -0.96
C ARG A 253 -3.44 -2.93 0.40
N CYS A 254 -4.61 -2.69 0.98
CA CYS A 254 -4.78 -2.10 2.30
C CYS A 254 -5.45 -3.09 3.27
N VAL A 255 -5.16 -2.93 4.55
CA VAL A 255 -5.76 -3.68 5.64
C VAL A 255 -6.03 -2.78 6.85
N TYR A 256 -7.12 -3.03 7.56
CA TYR A 256 -7.37 -2.39 8.84
C TYR A 256 -6.67 -3.16 9.97
N CYS A 257 -5.88 -2.44 10.77
CA CYS A 257 -5.09 -3.02 11.85
C CYS A 257 -5.47 -2.41 13.20
N VAL A 258 -5.72 -3.27 14.19
CA VAL A 258 -6.02 -2.88 15.57
C VAL A 258 -4.98 -3.47 16.51
N LEU A 259 -4.19 -2.60 17.13
CA LEU A 259 -3.21 -2.96 18.15
C LEU A 259 -3.61 -2.30 19.48
N LYS A 260 -4.46 -2.97 20.24
CA LYS A 260 -4.98 -2.46 21.52
C LYS A 260 -3.88 -2.02 22.52
N PRO A 261 -2.74 -2.75 22.66
CA PRO A 261 -1.69 -2.34 23.58
C PRO A 261 -1.01 -1.01 23.22
N LEU A 262 -1.16 -0.55 21.96
CA LEU A 262 -0.56 0.69 21.45
C LEU A 262 -1.62 1.76 21.14
N ASP A 263 -2.89 1.48 21.43
CA ASP A 263 -4.03 2.34 21.07
C ASP A 263 -4.06 2.70 19.57
N ILE A 264 -3.70 1.72 18.74
CA ILE A 264 -3.68 1.86 17.28
C ILE A 264 -4.91 1.18 16.70
N ALA A 265 -5.66 1.93 15.89
CA ALA A 265 -6.78 1.43 15.10
C ALA A 265 -6.84 2.24 13.81
N ALA A 266 -6.27 1.73 12.72
CA ALA A 266 -6.12 2.47 11.47
C ALA A 266 -5.98 1.57 10.25
N SER A 267 -6.17 2.16 9.06
CA SER A 267 -5.90 1.51 7.78
C SER A 267 -4.40 1.63 7.42
N TYR A 268 -3.85 0.55 6.94
CA TYR A 268 -2.45 0.46 6.55
C TYR A 268 -2.32 -0.06 5.12
N TYR A 269 -1.37 0.49 4.38
CA TYR A 269 -0.86 -0.11 3.15
C TYR A 269 -0.02 -1.33 3.48
N ILE A 270 -0.23 -2.43 2.77
CA ILE A 270 0.64 -3.60 2.83
C ILE A 270 1.79 -3.37 1.86
N ASP A 271 2.98 -3.10 2.36
CA ASP A 271 4.17 -2.83 1.54
C ASP A 271 4.89 -4.12 1.15
N SER A 272 4.92 -5.09 2.05
CA SER A 272 5.41 -6.43 1.75
C SER A 272 4.60 -7.49 2.50
N ASP A 273 4.51 -8.66 1.90
CA ASP A 273 3.85 -9.82 2.46
C ASP A 273 4.73 -11.07 2.33
N THR A 274 4.62 -11.95 3.31
CA THR A 274 5.13 -13.31 3.24
C THR A 274 4.07 -14.24 3.81
N HIS A 275 3.64 -15.21 3.01
CA HIS A 275 2.68 -16.23 3.39
C HIS A 275 3.39 -17.58 3.53
N THR A 276 3.21 -18.25 4.65
CA THR A 276 3.80 -19.56 4.95
C THR A 276 2.71 -20.58 5.15
N PHE A 277 2.72 -21.63 4.34
CA PHE A 277 1.82 -22.77 4.42
C PHE A 277 2.63 -23.97 4.88
N SER A 278 2.37 -24.47 6.07
CA SER A 278 3.10 -25.61 6.65
C SER A 278 2.26 -26.35 7.66
N GLY A 279 2.23 -27.68 7.57
CA GLY A 279 1.51 -28.53 8.52
C GLY A 279 0.02 -28.23 8.62
N GLY A 280 -0.63 -27.86 7.53
CA GLY A 280 -2.05 -27.48 7.48
C GLY A 280 -2.36 -26.11 8.12
N ARG A 281 -1.34 -25.31 8.39
CA ARG A 281 -1.48 -23.93 8.89
C ARG A 281 -1.05 -22.93 7.85
N HIS A 282 -1.78 -21.84 7.77
CA HIS A 282 -1.43 -20.67 6.99
C HIS A 282 -1.11 -19.51 7.93
N GLN A 283 0.10 -18.98 7.85
CA GLN A 283 0.56 -17.81 8.61
C GLN A 283 1.04 -16.74 7.63
N MET A 284 0.86 -15.49 7.97
CA MET A 284 1.38 -14.36 7.19
C MET A 284 2.23 -13.43 8.06
N SER A 285 3.22 -12.81 7.42
CA SER A 285 3.98 -11.67 7.95
C SER A 285 3.83 -10.50 6.99
N LEU A 286 3.40 -9.36 7.51
CA LEU A 286 3.12 -8.16 6.74
C LEU A 286 4.00 -7.01 7.24
N THR A 287 4.56 -6.22 6.32
CA THR A 287 5.11 -4.89 6.64
C THR A 287 4.09 -3.86 6.20
N LEU A 288 3.76 -2.97 7.12
CA LEU A 288 2.63 -2.07 7.01
C LEU A 288 3.07 -0.61 7.14
N THR A 289 2.59 0.25 6.24
CA THR A 289 2.74 1.72 6.34
C THR A 289 1.38 2.36 6.52
N LEU A 290 1.29 3.31 7.45
CA LEU A 290 0.05 4.02 7.74
C LEU A 290 -0.47 4.74 6.48
N VAL A 291 -1.77 4.60 6.19
CA VAL A 291 -2.43 5.39 5.15
C VAL A 291 -2.52 6.83 5.64
N GLN A 292 -1.80 7.76 5.00
CA GLN A 292 -1.85 9.17 5.36
C GLN A 292 -3.27 9.72 5.14
N GLY A 293 -3.75 10.50 6.09
CA GLY A 293 -5.14 10.98 6.17
C GLY A 293 -5.98 10.27 7.24
N ASN A 294 -5.47 9.19 7.84
CA ASN A 294 -6.07 8.47 8.97
C ASN A 294 -5.16 8.50 10.20
N VAL A 295 -4.51 9.62 10.48
CA VAL A 295 -3.80 9.76 11.76
C VAL A 295 -4.82 10.12 12.82
N LEU A 296 -5.22 9.15 13.61
CA LEU A 296 -5.69 9.43 14.94
C LEU A 296 -4.48 9.88 15.76
N SER A 297 -4.23 11.19 15.72
CA SER A 297 -3.36 11.80 16.70
C SER A 297 -4.09 11.77 18.03
N ALA A 298 -3.51 11.10 19.01
CA ALA A 298 -3.77 11.46 20.38
C ALA A 298 -3.38 12.94 20.54
N GLY A 299 -4.37 13.82 20.54
CA GLY A 299 -4.24 15.23 20.91
C GLY A 299 -3.76 16.19 19.83
N SER A 300 -4.66 16.73 19.04
CA SER A 300 -4.77 18.17 18.78
C SER A 300 -6.12 18.49 18.11
N ASN A 301 -6.85 19.41 18.71
CA ASN A 301 -8.13 19.91 18.30
C ASN A 301 -8.11 20.57 16.93
N SER A 302 -9.03 20.16 16.05
CA SER A 302 -9.62 21.03 15.04
C SER A 302 -11.07 20.65 14.83
N ALA A 303 -11.92 21.61 14.96
CA ALA A 303 -13.35 21.53 15.12
C ALA A 303 -14.09 20.71 14.06
N SER A 304 -14.66 19.59 14.47
CA SER A 304 -15.90 19.08 13.92
C SER A 304 -16.93 19.03 15.05
N THR A 305 -18.15 19.50 14.79
CA THR A 305 -19.21 19.68 15.77
C THR A 305 -19.81 18.38 16.33
N VAL A 306 -19.24 17.22 15.99
CA VAL A 306 -19.60 15.92 16.55
C VAL A 306 -18.37 15.33 17.21
N ASN A 307 -18.36 15.32 18.53
CA ASN A 307 -17.25 14.85 19.38
C ASN A 307 -17.28 13.31 19.53
N ALA A 308 -17.39 12.56 18.41
CA ALA A 308 -17.39 11.12 18.42
C ALA A 308 -15.99 10.57 18.18
N GLN A 309 -15.58 9.60 18.98
CA GLN A 309 -14.30 8.90 18.88
C GLN A 309 -14.50 7.49 18.33
N ILE A 310 -13.45 6.90 17.77
CA ILE A 310 -13.48 5.51 17.35
C ILE A 310 -13.79 4.63 18.56
N GLY A 311 -14.75 3.73 18.37
CA GLY A 311 -15.25 2.86 19.43
C GLY A 311 -16.50 3.37 20.12
N ASP A 312 -16.85 4.65 19.96
CA ASP A 312 -18.10 5.21 20.52
C ASP A 312 -19.32 4.52 19.92
N ILE A 313 -20.29 4.27 20.78
CA ILE A 313 -21.64 3.88 20.35
C ILE A 313 -22.42 5.15 20.07
N VAL A 314 -22.93 5.25 18.87
CA VAL A 314 -23.69 6.38 18.37
C VAL A 314 -25.07 5.94 17.87
N TRP A 315 -25.99 6.86 17.72
CA TRP A 315 -27.26 6.59 17.07
C TRP A 315 -27.18 7.11 15.63
N PHE A 316 -27.20 6.23 14.68
CA PHE A 316 -27.30 6.58 13.26
C PHE A 316 -28.75 6.98 12.96
N ASN A 317 -28.97 8.17 12.42
CA ASN A 317 -30.28 8.73 12.16
C ASN A 317 -30.96 8.17 10.90
N GLY A 318 -30.29 7.22 10.23
CA GLY A 318 -30.70 6.70 8.93
C GLY A 318 -30.17 7.55 7.78
N GLY A 319 -30.31 7.06 6.56
CA GLY A 319 -29.91 7.80 5.38
C GLY A 319 -28.92 7.05 4.48
N ARG A 320 -28.13 7.81 3.75
CA ARG A 320 -27.15 7.30 2.81
C ARG A 320 -25.85 6.92 3.52
N HIS A 321 -25.18 5.92 3.00
CA HIS A 321 -23.82 5.57 3.36
C HIS A 321 -22.97 5.39 2.09
N TYR A 322 -21.66 5.42 2.26
CA TYR A 322 -20.71 5.44 1.16
C TYR A 322 -19.65 4.37 1.36
N TYR A 323 -19.16 3.81 0.26
CA TYR A 323 -18.14 2.77 0.31
C TYR A 323 -16.76 3.32 0.75
N THR A 324 -16.44 4.57 0.36
CA THR A 324 -15.22 5.27 0.77
C THR A 324 -15.54 6.63 1.36
N ALA A 325 -14.60 7.18 2.14
CA ALA A 325 -14.74 8.49 2.76
C ALA A 325 -14.89 9.66 1.76
N ASN A 326 -14.57 9.45 0.49
CA ASN A 326 -14.65 10.47 -0.57
C ASN A 326 -15.47 10.03 -1.79
N SER A 327 -16.24 8.95 -1.72
CA SER A 327 -17.11 8.53 -2.82
C SER A 327 -18.07 9.65 -3.22
N ASP A 328 -18.31 9.81 -4.52
CA ASP A 328 -19.33 10.74 -5.02
C ASP A 328 -20.73 10.12 -5.00
N GLU A 329 -20.81 8.80 -5.13
CA GLU A 329 -22.06 8.05 -5.18
C GLU A 329 -22.29 7.25 -3.88
N PRO A 330 -23.50 7.25 -3.35
CA PRO A 330 -23.85 6.44 -2.19
C PRO A 330 -23.89 4.95 -2.56
N THR A 331 -23.66 4.11 -1.56
CA THR A 331 -23.69 2.65 -1.70
C THR A 331 -25.05 2.12 -1.28
N GLY A 332 -25.73 1.42 -2.18
CA GLY A 332 -26.99 0.72 -1.88
C GLY A 332 -28.18 1.62 -1.53
N PRO A 333 -29.23 1.04 -0.91
CA PRO A 333 -30.45 1.76 -0.54
C PRO A 333 -30.24 2.66 0.68
N LEU A 334 -31.21 3.53 0.93
CA LEU A 334 -31.31 4.28 2.18
C LEU A 334 -31.44 3.31 3.36
N LEU A 335 -30.65 3.53 4.39
CA LEU A 335 -30.63 2.70 5.59
C LEU A 335 -31.53 3.29 6.69
N THR A 336 -32.04 2.42 7.54
CA THR A 336 -32.88 2.80 8.71
C THR A 336 -32.01 3.31 9.86
N ALA A 337 -32.61 4.11 10.74
CA ALA A 337 -31.97 4.57 11.95
C ALA A 337 -31.73 3.42 12.95
N GLY A 338 -30.69 3.52 13.74
CA GLY A 338 -30.39 2.54 14.78
C GLY A 338 -28.99 2.71 15.39
N PRO A 339 -28.68 1.89 16.41
CA PRO A 339 -27.39 1.96 17.07
C PRO A 339 -26.26 1.50 16.14
N ALA A 340 -25.17 2.25 16.19
CA ALA A 340 -23.97 1.98 15.42
C ALA A 340 -22.71 2.29 16.24
N LYS A 341 -21.61 1.74 15.84
CA LYS A 341 -20.28 2.00 16.41
C LYS A 341 -19.44 2.79 15.41
N VAL A 342 -18.79 3.84 15.88
CA VAL A 342 -17.79 4.52 15.08
C VAL A 342 -16.61 3.59 14.87
N GLN A 343 -16.42 3.14 13.63
CA GLN A 343 -15.36 2.21 13.24
C GLN A 343 -14.10 2.94 12.80
N ASN A 344 -14.26 4.08 12.11
CA ASN A 344 -13.16 4.88 11.61
C ASN A 344 -13.56 6.35 11.47
N ILE A 345 -12.54 7.25 11.46
CA ILE A 345 -12.74 8.69 11.25
C ILE A 345 -11.68 9.14 10.22
N CYS A 346 -12.13 9.81 9.17
CA CYS A 346 -11.27 10.44 8.15
C CYS A 346 -11.55 11.96 8.16
N ALA A 347 -10.82 12.68 9.01
CA ALA A 347 -10.99 14.12 9.13
C ALA A 347 -10.70 14.83 7.78
N GLY A 348 -11.60 15.72 7.36
CA GLY A 348 -11.49 16.47 6.11
C GLY A 348 -12.02 15.75 4.87
N ALA A 349 -12.43 14.48 4.97
CA ALA A 349 -13.12 13.79 3.90
C ALA A 349 -14.56 14.27 3.71
N LYS A 350 -15.18 13.97 2.56
CA LYS A 350 -16.60 14.26 2.29
C LYS A 350 -17.50 13.57 3.30
N HIS A 351 -17.19 12.31 3.63
CA HIS A 351 -17.93 11.44 4.55
C HIS A 351 -16.97 11.00 5.67
N PRO A 352 -16.77 11.82 6.72
CA PRO A 352 -15.63 11.63 7.61
C PRO A 352 -15.75 10.49 8.62
N TYR A 353 -16.92 9.88 8.80
CA TYR A 353 -17.14 8.83 9.79
C TYR A 353 -17.55 7.51 9.16
N ALA A 354 -16.81 6.45 9.44
CA ALA A 354 -17.24 5.09 9.12
C ALA A 354 -18.00 4.50 10.29
N LEU A 355 -19.23 4.10 10.05
CA LEU A 355 -20.08 3.47 11.03
C LEU A 355 -20.32 2.00 10.71
N VAL A 356 -20.42 1.17 11.75
CA VAL A 356 -20.90 -0.21 11.66
C VAL A 356 -22.04 -0.40 12.63
N HIS A 357 -23.12 -1.01 12.17
CA HIS A 357 -24.26 -1.34 13.02
C HIS A 357 -23.84 -2.28 14.17
N THR A 358 -24.44 -2.10 15.34
CA THR A 358 -24.21 -2.94 16.52
C THR A 358 -25.31 -3.98 16.73
N ASP A 359 -26.42 -3.80 16.03
CA ASP A 359 -27.54 -4.74 15.95
C ASP A 359 -28.13 -4.73 14.52
N ASN A 360 -29.26 -5.38 14.31
CA ASN A 360 -29.88 -5.49 13.00
C ASN A 360 -30.88 -4.37 12.68
N GLN A 361 -30.87 -3.24 13.42
CA GLN A 361 -31.84 -2.13 13.21
C GLN A 361 -31.36 -1.18 12.11
N SER A 362 -30.14 -0.67 12.20
CA SER A 362 -29.67 0.36 11.25
C SER A 362 -29.09 -0.22 9.98
N MET A 363 -28.51 -1.40 10.03
CA MET A 363 -27.78 -2.04 8.94
C MET A 363 -26.66 -1.16 8.33
N VAL A 364 -26.26 -0.07 9.02
CA VAL A 364 -25.20 0.82 8.52
C VAL A 364 -23.85 0.11 8.53
N TYR A 365 -23.19 0.16 7.40
CA TYR A 365 -21.85 -0.35 7.20
C TYR A 365 -21.16 0.47 6.12
N GLY A 366 -20.40 1.49 6.53
CA GLY A 366 -19.70 2.37 5.61
C GLY A 366 -19.56 3.80 6.12
N TRP A 367 -19.11 4.67 5.23
CA TRP A 367 -18.86 6.08 5.53
C TRP A 367 -20.13 6.91 5.46
N VAL A 368 -20.25 7.89 6.36
CA VAL A 368 -21.44 8.73 6.47
C VAL A 368 -21.06 10.20 6.67
N ASP A 369 -21.98 11.09 6.34
CA ASP A 369 -21.82 12.53 6.48
C ASP A 369 -21.87 12.98 7.96
N ILE A 370 -21.22 14.10 8.24
CA ILE A 370 -21.35 14.80 9.52
C ILE A 370 -22.83 15.15 9.74
N GLY A 371 -23.36 14.87 10.93
CA GLY A 371 -24.75 15.15 11.27
C GLY A 371 -25.73 14.02 10.95
N THR A 372 -25.30 12.92 10.34
CA THR A 372 -26.15 11.74 10.13
C THR A 372 -26.23 10.83 11.36
N PHE A 373 -25.54 11.15 12.43
CA PHE A 373 -25.57 10.40 13.68
C PHE A 373 -25.38 11.31 14.90
N GLU A 374 -25.75 10.81 16.05
CA GLU A 374 -25.65 11.50 17.34
C GLU A 374 -24.95 10.61 18.36
N LYS A 375 -24.07 11.20 19.19
CA LYS A 375 -23.53 10.51 20.35
C LYS A 375 -24.60 10.51 21.46
N LYS A 376 -25.15 9.36 21.77
CA LYS A 376 -25.94 9.19 22.98
C LYS A 376 -25.00 9.12 24.17
N GLY A 377 -25.09 10.15 25.04
CA GLY A 377 -24.31 10.27 26.27
C GLY A 377 -24.52 9.13 27.26
#